data_ba962081945ccded7884dee887eb49d8
#
_entry.id   ba962081945ccded7884dee887eb49d8
#
_cell.length_a   1.000
_cell.length_b   1.000
_cell.length_c   1.000
_cell.angle_alpha   90.00
_cell.angle_beta   90.00
_cell.angle_gamma   90.00
#
_symmetry.space_group_name_H-M   'P 1'
#
loop_
_entity.id
_entity.type
_entity.pdbx_description
1 polymer ?
#
loop_
_entity_poly.entity_id
_entity_poly.type
_entity_poly.pdbx_seq_one_letter_code
_entity_poly.pdbx_strand_id
1 'polypeptide(L)' 'MNEIIMQQILAIRDSGETNMFDIPIVTSIALREGYSKLVDYLEKDKEAYVHFILTGEDKTK' A
#
# COMPACT_ATOMS: atom_id res chain seq x y z
N MET A 1 -9.19 -6.60 -0.68
CA MET A 1 -7.75 -6.42 -0.97
C MET A 1 -7.06 -7.77 -0.98
N ASN A 2 -6.16 -7.97 -1.91
CA ASN A 2 -5.38 -9.20 -2.00
C ASN A 2 -4.43 -9.32 -0.80
N GLU A 3 -4.27 -10.53 -0.27
CA GLU A 3 -3.39 -10.77 0.88
C GLU A 3 -1.93 -10.39 0.58
N ILE A 4 -1.47 -10.66 -0.63
CA ILE A 4 -0.10 -10.30 -1.04
C ILE A 4 0.07 -8.78 -1.00
N ILE A 5 -0.89 -8.03 -1.51
CA ILE A 5 -0.87 -6.57 -1.50
C ILE A 5 -0.86 -6.07 -0.06
N MET A 6 -1.68 -6.64 0.79
CA MET A 6 -1.74 -6.28 2.21
C MET A 6 -0.40 -6.50 2.88
N GLN A 7 0.24 -7.65 2.65
CA GLN A 7 1.56 -7.94 3.22
C GLN A 7 2.62 -6.95 2.72
N GLN A 8 2.54 -6.56 1.44
CA GLN A 8 3.49 -5.60 0.88
C GLN A 8 3.31 -4.22 1.51
N ILE A 9 2.06 -3.79 1.74
CA ILE A 9 1.78 -2.53 2.42
C ILE A 9 2.37 -2.57 3.84
N LEU A 10 2.14 -3.65 4.57
CA LEU A 10 2.63 -3.79 5.93
C LEU A 10 4.16 -3.82 5.98
N ALA A 11 4.80 -4.42 4.99
CA ALA A 11 6.27 -4.43 4.90
C ALA A 11 6.83 -3.02 4.75
N ILE A 12 6.20 -2.19 3.91
CA ILE A 12 6.63 -0.80 3.74
C ILE A 12 6.40 -0.02 5.03
N ARG A 13 5.26 -0.22 5.68
CA ARG A 13 4.97 0.42 6.96
C ARG A 13 6.02 0.06 8.02
N ASP A 14 6.37 -1.21 8.10
CA ASP A 14 7.33 -1.68 9.10
C ASP A 14 8.75 -1.19 8.84
N SER A 15 9.09 -0.84 7.59
CA SER A 15 10.40 -0.29 7.26
C SER A 15 10.62 1.10 7.84
N GLY A 16 9.53 1.83 8.10
CA GLY A 16 9.61 3.18 8.65
C GLY A 16 10.19 4.21 7.70
N GLU A 17 10.27 3.91 6.40
CA GLU A 17 10.93 4.79 5.43
C GLU A 17 10.12 6.02 5.07
N THR A 18 8.80 5.97 5.23
CA THR A 18 7.95 7.07 4.82
C THR A 18 6.61 7.08 5.56
N ASN A 19 5.91 8.20 5.45
CA ASN A 19 4.52 8.29 5.89
C ASN A 19 3.64 7.51 4.91
N MET A 20 2.82 6.61 5.42
CA MET A 20 1.99 5.75 4.57
C MET A 20 0.91 6.50 3.78
N PHE A 21 0.64 7.77 4.12
CA PHE A 21 -0.27 8.61 3.34
C PHE A 21 0.42 9.33 2.17
N ASP A 22 1.74 9.26 2.10
CA ASP A 22 2.50 9.83 0.99
C ASP A 22 2.55 8.82 -0.16
N ILE A 23 1.45 8.78 -0.91
CA ILE A 23 1.26 7.76 -1.96
C ILE A 23 2.37 7.77 -3.01
N PRO A 24 2.84 8.92 -3.53
CA PRO A 24 3.94 8.91 -4.49
C PRO A 24 5.20 8.24 -3.95
N ILE A 25 5.54 8.47 -2.70
CA ILE A 25 6.73 7.86 -2.11
C ILE A 25 6.49 6.38 -1.84
N VAL A 26 5.32 6.02 -1.33
CA VAL A 26 4.96 4.60 -1.13
C VAL A 26 5.05 3.85 -2.46
N THR A 27 4.56 4.46 -3.54
CA THR A 27 4.64 3.88 -4.88
C THR A 27 6.09 3.68 -5.31
N SER A 28 6.95 4.68 -5.07
CA SER A 28 8.37 4.58 -5.39
C SER A 28 9.05 3.44 -4.64
N ILE A 29 8.73 3.29 -3.36
CA ILE A 29 9.28 2.19 -2.55
C ILE A 29 8.78 0.85 -3.09
N ALA A 30 7.50 0.76 -3.42
CA ALA A 30 6.93 -0.46 -3.98
C ALA A 30 7.61 -0.84 -5.30
N LEU A 31 7.89 0.13 -6.15
CA LEU A 31 8.62 -0.10 -7.40
C LEU A 31 10.04 -0.60 -7.12
N ARG A 32 10.72 0.03 -6.18
CA ARG A 32 12.08 -0.37 -5.80
C ARG A 32 12.12 -1.81 -5.31
N GLU A 33 11.13 -2.22 -4.52
CA GLU A 33 11.07 -3.55 -3.94
C GLU A 33 10.48 -4.61 -4.88
N GLY A 34 10.02 -4.20 -6.06
CA GLY A 34 9.41 -5.12 -7.00
C GLY A 34 7.99 -5.51 -6.65
N TYR A 35 7.28 -4.71 -5.87
CA TYR A 35 5.91 -4.96 -5.46
C TYR A 35 4.92 -4.50 -6.53
N SER A 36 4.97 -5.15 -7.70
CA SER A 36 4.18 -4.73 -8.86
C SER A 36 2.68 -4.75 -8.61
N LYS A 37 2.20 -5.72 -7.83
CA LYS A 37 0.77 -5.79 -7.50
C LYS A 37 0.33 -4.60 -6.66
N LEU A 38 1.15 -4.17 -5.71
CA LEU A 38 0.86 -3.01 -4.90
C LEU A 38 0.88 -1.73 -5.75
N VAL A 39 1.85 -1.60 -6.64
CA VAL A 39 1.92 -0.44 -7.54
C VAL A 39 0.64 -0.33 -8.35
N ASP A 40 0.20 -1.43 -8.95
CA ASP A 40 -1.02 -1.48 -9.74
C ASP A 40 -2.25 -1.11 -8.90
N TYR A 41 -2.34 -1.62 -7.69
CA TYR A 41 -3.44 -1.35 -6.77
C TYR A 41 -3.49 0.14 -6.40
N LEU A 42 -2.33 0.74 -6.11
CA LEU A 42 -2.25 2.16 -5.78
C LEU A 42 -2.70 3.04 -6.93
N GLU A 43 -2.46 2.63 -8.17
CA GLU A 43 -2.90 3.37 -9.34
C GLU A 43 -4.41 3.26 -9.55
N LYS A 44 -4.99 2.11 -9.25
CA LYS A 44 -6.39 1.82 -9.56
C LYS A 44 -7.37 2.17 -8.46
N ASP A 45 -6.95 2.04 -7.20
CA ASP A 45 -7.88 2.20 -6.08
C ASP A 45 -7.19 2.83 -4.86
N LYS A 46 -6.82 4.09 -5.02
CA LYS A 46 -6.18 4.86 -3.94
C LYS A 46 -7.08 4.99 -2.71
N GLU A 47 -8.40 5.10 -2.92
CA GLU A 47 -9.33 5.26 -1.81
C GLU A 47 -9.34 4.04 -0.90
N ALA A 48 -9.32 2.84 -1.48
CA ALA A 48 -9.26 1.62 -0.70
C ALA A 48 -7.96 1.52 0.09
N TYR A 49 -6.85 1.95 -0.52
CA TYR A 49 -5.57 1.99 0.17
C TYR A 49 -5.61 2.94 1.37
N VAL A 50 -6.11 4.15 1.18
CA VAL A 50 -6.21 5.15 2.26
C VAL A 50 -7.11 4.64 3.37
N HIS A 51 -8.24 4.03 3.01
CA HIS A 51 -9.15 3.44 3.99
C HIS A 51 -8.44 2.37 4.83
N PHE A 52 -7.68 1.50 4.18
CA PHE A 52 -6.95 0.46 4.88
C PHE A 52 -5.93 1.05 5.87
N ILE A 53 -5.21 2.10 5.46
CA ILE A 53 -4.22 2.75 6.34
C ILE A 53 -4.90 3.41 7.53
N LEU A 54 -6.06 4.05 7.32
CA LEU A 54 -6.79 4.73 8.39
C LEU A 54 -7.39 3.76 9.41
N THR A 55 -7.92 2.63 8.95
CA THR A 55 -8.70 1.74 9.81
C THR A 55 -8.04 0.40 10.07
N GLY A 56 -7.06 0.01 9.26
CA GLY A 56 -6.48 -1.32 9.31
C GLY A 56 -7.38 -2.39 8.72
N GLU A 57 -8.45 -2.00 8.04
CA GLU A 57 -9.43 -2.93 7.48
C GLU A 57 -9.58 -2.76 5.97
N ASP A 58 -9.81 -3.89 5.29
CA ASP A 58 -10.07 -3.90 3.87
C ASP A 58 -11.48 -3.32 3.60
N LYS A 59 -11.54 -2.36 2.68
CA LYS A 59 -12.78 -1.68 2.32
C LYS A 59 -13.83 -2.63 1.75
N THR A 60 -13.40 -3.71 1.12
CA THR A 60 -14.30 -4.68 0.48
C THR A 60 -14.80 -5.75 1.43
N LYS A 61 -14.37 -5.73 2.63
CA LYS A 61 -14.67 -6.73 3.62
C LYS A 61 -16.13 -6.75 4.08
#